data_fc01844977649a04e932b796aa3f6664
#
_entry.id   fc01844977649a04e932b796aa3f6664
#
_cell.length_a   1.000
_cell.length_b   1.000
_cell.length_c   1.000
_cell.angle_alpha   90.00
_cell.angle_beta   90.00
_cell.angle_gamma   90.00
#
_symmetry.space_group_name_H-M   'P 1'
#
loop_
_entity.id
_entity.type
_entity.pdbx_description
1 polymer ?
#
loop_
_entity_poly.entity_id
_entity_poly.type
_entity_poly.pdbx_seq_one_letter_code
_entity_poly.pdbx_strand_id
1 'polypeptide(L)'
;VLVLPNGEILEESMDIMLWCIGEEMLIGDWQELVELNDNEFKVNLDRYKYPDRFDDAASMEFHRNKCLEILNSFNQRLDGGFMMGNGLTIADLILVPFVRQFANTDRDWFEQQDISNVKGWMDGILQSELFISSMTKYKQWQDDDDLAYFPK
;
A
#
# COMPACT_ATOMS: atom_id res chain seq x y z
N VAL A 1 -13.36 -6.09 7.10
CA VAL A 1 -13.79 -6.90 8.26
C VAL A 1 -13.58 -8.37 7.95
N LEU A 2 -12.92 -9.11 8.85
CA LEU A 2 -12.76 -10.57 8.78
C LEU A 2 -13.35 -11.18 10.06
N VAL A 3 -14.23 -12.18 9.90
CA VAL A 3 -14.80 -12.93 11.01
C VAL A 3 -14.09 -14.28 11.09
N LEU A 4 -13.42 -14.55 12.21
CA LEU A 4 -12.70 -15.78 12.44
C LEU A 4 -13.64 -16.93 12.86
N PRO A 5 -13.24 -18.20 12.71
CA PRO A 5 -14.08 -19.35 13.08
C PRO A 5 -14.50 -19.37 14.55
N ASN A 6 -13.73 -18.73 15.44
CA ASN A 6 -14.03 -18.60 16.86
C ASN A 6 -15.03 -17.47 17.19
N GLY A 7 -15.50 -16.72 16.14
CA GLY A 7 -16.39 -15.57 16.28
C GLY A 7 -15.70 -14.24 16.55
N GLU A 8 -14.39 -14.20 16.65
CA GLU A 8 -13.60 -12.96 16.73
C GLU A 8 -13.70 -12.16 15.43
N ILE A 9 -13.74 -10.83 15.55
CA ILE A 9 -13.88 -9.92 14.42
C ILE A 9 -12.62 -9.05 14.34
N LEU A 10 -11.95 -9.10 13.18
CA LEU A 10 -10.87 -8.19 12.84
C LEU A 10 -11.43 -7.09 11.91
N GLU A 11 -11.47 -5.86 12.39
CA GLU A 11 -12.13 -4.76 11.68
C GLU A 11 -11.19 -4.02 10.76
N GLU A 12 -9.93 -3.81 11.18
CA GLU A 12 -8.94 -3.06 10.45
C GLU A 12 -8.09 -3.94 9.53
N SER A 13 -7.68 -3.39 8.39
CA SER A 13 -6.81 -4.09 7.46
C SER A 13 -5.46 -4.47 8.08
N MET A 14 -4.96 -3.66 9.00
CA MET A 14 -3.72 -3.94 9.74
C MET A 14 -3.88 -5.17 10.63
N ASP A 15 -4.98 -5.28 11.40
CA ASP A 15 -5.24 -6.43 12.26
C ASP A 15 -5.33 -7.72 11.45
N ILE A 16 -6.01 -7.66 10.30
CA ILE A 16 -6.12 -8.79 9.36
C ILE A 16 -4.73 -9.18 8.84
N MET A 17 -3.92 -8.20 8.46
CA MET A 17 -2.57 -8.46 7.95
C MET A 17 -1.69 -9.09 9.02
N LEU A 18 -1.67 -8.54 10.24
CA LEU A 18 -0.91 -9.09 11.38
C LEU A 18 -1.37 -10.49 11.76
N TRP A 19 -2.65 -10.80 11.59
CA TRP A 19 -3.18 -12.14 11.80
C TRP A 19 -2.73 -13.14 10.71
N CYS A 20 -2.57 -12.68 9.47
CA CYS A 20 -2.24 -13.55 8.32
C CYS A 20 -0.76 -13.87 8.18
N ILE A 21 0.14 -12.99 8.65
CA ILE A 21 1.58 -13.10 8.39
C ILE A 21 2.33 -13.75 9.56
N GLY A 22 3.49 -14.36 9.26
CA GLY A 22 4.38 -14.90 10.27
C GLY A 22 5.29 -13.83 10.90
N GLU A 23 5.85 -14.12 12.07
CA GLU A 23 6.75 -13.23 12.80
C GLU A 23 8.01 -12.88 12.00
N GLU A 24 8.44 -13.75 11.09
CA GLU A 24 9.57 -13.53 10.20
C GLU A 24 9.40 -12.35 9.23
N MET A 25 8.18 -11.90 9.02
CA MET A 25 7.88 -10.71 8.22
C MET A 25 7.85 -9.42 9.03
N LEU A 26 7.84 -9.51 10.36
CA LEU A 26 7.78 -8.38 11.30
C LEU A 26 9.19 -7.91 11.69
N ILE A 27 9.98 -7.50 10.71
CA ILE A 27 11.37 -7.09 10.92
C ILE A 27 11.57 -5.58 10.74
N GLY A 28 12.58 -5.06 11.45
CA GLY A 28 13.01 -3.67 11.33
C GLY A 28 12.03 -2.68 11.97
N ASP A 29 12.09 -1.44 11.50
CA ASP A 29 11.31 -0.28 11.96
C ASP A 29 10.00 -0.11 11.17
N TRP A 30 9.34 -1.22 10.82
CA TRP A 30 8.12 -1.21 10.00
C TRP A 30 7.00 -0.34 10.60
N GLN A 31 6.89 -0.26 11.93
CA GLN A 31 5.90 0.58 12.62
C GLN A 31 6.12 2.07 12.32
N GLU A 32 7.38 2.54 12.27
CA GLU A 32 7.70 3.93 11.93
C GLU A 32 7.30 4.25 10.48
N LEU A 33 7.46 3.29 9.56
CA LEU A 33 7.02 3.45 8.18
C LEU A 33 5.48 3.49 8.05
N VAL A 34 4.77 2.71 8.88
CA VAL A 34 3.30 2.75 8.95
C VAL A 34 2.83 4.11 9.47
N GLU A 35 3.45 4.60 10.55
CA GLU A 35 3.13 5.92 11.11
C GLU A 35 3.38 7.04 10.09
N LEU A 36 4.49 7.01 9.38
CA LEU A 36 4.80 7.96 8.30
C LEU A 36 3.78 7.87 7.17
N ASN A 37 3.41 6.65 6.77
CA ASN A 37 2.39 6.44 5.76
C ASN A 37 1.03 6.99 6.18
N ASP A 38 0.57 6.67 7.38
CA ASP A 38 -0.78 7.01 7.83
C ASP A 38 -0.93 8.49 8.17
N ASN A 39 0.08 9.08 8.82
CA ASN A 39 0.02 10.47 9.29
C ASN A 39 0.43 11.49 8.24
N GLU A 40 1.26 11.11 7.25
CA GLU A 40 1.77 12.05 6.26
C GLU A 40 1.46 11.63 4.81
N PHE A 41 1.86 10.42 4.40
CA PHE A 41 1.71 10.03 2.99
C PHE A 41 0.25 9.95 2.57
N LYS A 42 -0.59 9.22 3.29
CA LYS A 42 -2.04 9.09 3.00
C LYS A 42 -2.76 10.42 3.06
N VAL A 43 -2.44 11.24 4.05
CA VAL A 43 -3.04 12.57 4.21
C VAL A 43 -2.78 13.46 2.99
N ASN A 44 -1.56 13.44 2.48
CA ASN A 44 -1.20 14.20 1.28
C ASN A 44 -1.71 13.53 0.00
N LEU A 45 -1.68 12.19 -0.08
CA LEU A 45 -2.23 11.43 -1.20
C LEU A 45 -3.72 11.72 -1.41
N ASP A 46 -4.52 11.74 -0.34
CA ASP A 46 -5.95 12.00 -0.44
C ASP A 46 -6.23 13.42 -0.93
N ARG A 47 -5.49 14.42 -0.47
CA ARG A 47 -5.61 15.81 -0.94
C ARG A 47 -5.13 15.98 -2.38
N TYR A 48 -4.09 15.27 -2.76
CA TYR A 48 -3.62 15.24 -4.15
C TYR A 48 -4.64 14.60 -5.08
N LYS A 49 -5.22 13.46 -4.68
CA LYS A 49 -6.13 12.67 -5.50
C LYS A 49 -7.55 13.22 -5.56
N TYR A 50 -8.00 13.84 -4.47
CA TYR A 50 -9.37 14.31 -4.30
C TYR A 50 -9.43 15.75 -3.77
N PRO A 51 -8.82 16.72 -4.49
CA PRO A 51 -8.70 18.09 -3.98
C PRO A 51 -10.05 18.73 -3.64
N ASP A 52 -11.10 18.40 -4.39
CA ASP A 52 -12.45 18.95 -4.19
C ASP A 52 -13.14 18.48 -2.89
N ARG A 53 -12.55 17.52 -2.17
CA ARG A 53 -13.11 17.02 -0.90
C ARG A 53 -12.59 17.77 0.32
N PHE A 54 -11.57 18.58 0.13
CA PHE A 54 -10.90 19.28 1.22
C PHE A 54 -10.96 20.79 0.98
N ASP A 55 -11.35 21.53 2.02
CA ASP A 55 -11.21 23.00 2.05
C ASP A 55 -9.78 23.33 2.49
N ASP A 56 -8.83 23.10 1.58
CA ASP A 56 -7.40 23.24 1.84
C ASP A 56 -6.85 24.43 1.03
N ALA A 57 -6.15 25.33 1.70
CA ALA A 57 -5.48 26.46 1.06
C ALA A 57 -4.25 26.04 0.22
N ALA A 58 -3.73 24.84 0.46
CA ALA A 58 -2.59 24.31 -0.29
C ALA A 58 -3.02 23.74 -1.65
N SER A 59 -2.16 23.90 -2.65
CA SER A 59 -2.45 23.37 -3.99
C SER A 59 -2.30 21.84 -4.04
N MET A 60 -2.97 21.23 -4.99
CA MET A 60 -2.80 19.80 -5.33
C MET A 60 -1.31 19.46 -5.55
N GLU A 61 -0.55 20.34 -6.18
CA GLU A 61 0.89 20.17 -6.43
C GLU A 61 1.71 20.18 -5.14
N PHE A 62 1.32 20.98 -4.14
CA PHE A 62 1.96 20.96 -2.83
C PHE A 62 1.87 19.58 -2.21
N HIS A 63 0.69 18.98 -2.19
CA HIS A 63 0.45 17.65 -1.63
C HIS A 63 1.17 16.54 -2.42
N ARG A 64 1.17 16.64 -3.76
CA ARG A 64 1.95 15.76 -4.62
C ARG A 64 3.44 15.79 -4.27
N ASN A 65 3.99 16.99 -4.09
CA ASN A 65 5.41 17.16 -3.77
C ASN A 65 5.73 16.63 -2.37
N LYS A 66 4.83 16.76 -1.39
CA LYS A 66 4.98 16.14 -0.07
C LYS A 66 5.03 14.61 -0.14
N CYS A 67 4.19 14.00 -0.95
CA CYS A 67 4.30 12.57 -1.21
C CYS A 67 5.63 12.21 -1.88
N LEU A 68 6.10 13.00 -2.84
CA LEU A 68 7.38 12.76 -3.51
C LEU A 68 8.58 12.87 -2.55
N GLU A 69 8.55 13.80 -1.59
CA GLU A 69 9.59 13.89 -0.53
C GLU A 69 9.69 12.56 0.25
N ILE A 70 8.56 11.98 0.63
CA ILE A 70 8.52 10.68 1.31
C ILE A 70 8.99 9.55 0.39
N LEU A 71 8.56 9.54 -0.88
CA LEU A 71 9.01 8.55 -1.85
C LEU A 71 10.53 8.62 -2.11
N ASN A 72 11.14 9.79 -2.03
CA ASN A 72 12.60 9.93 -2.10
C ASN A 72 13.29 9.24 -0.92
N SER A 73 12.72 9.31 0.29
CA SER A 73 13.25 8.57 1.44
C SER A 73 13.12 7.06 1.26
N PHE A 74 11.99 6.60 0.72
CA PHE A 74 11.79 5.19 0.37
C PHE A 74 12.76 4.75 -0.73
N ASN A 75 13.01 5.60 -1.73
CA ASN A 75 13.93 5.30 -2.81
C ASN A 75 15.37 5.04 -2.33
N GLN A 76 15.81 5.77 -1.30
CA GLN A 76 17.10 5.53 -0.65
C GLN A 76 17.11 4.22 0.14
N ARG A 77 16.04 3.92 0.85
CA ARG A 77 15.90 2.69 1.65
C ARG A 77 15.85 1.43 0.76
N LEU A 78 15.28 1.51 -0.41
CA LEU A 78 15.08 0.41 -1.38
C LEU A 78 16.33 0.04 -2.18
N ASP A 79 17.52 0.49 -1.80
CA ASP A 79 18.78 0.08 -2.46
C ASP A 79 19.01 -1.45 -2.41
N GLY A 80 18.45 -2.12 -1.40
CA GLY A 80 18.42 -3.59 -1.27
C GLY A 80 17.24 -4.29 -1.96
N GLY A 81 16.35 -3.56 -2.59
CA GLY A 81 15.18 -4.09 -3.32
C GLY A 81 13.89 -4.25 -2.52
N PHE A 82 13.95 -4.21 -1.17
CA PHE A 82 12.79 -4.26 -0.27
C PHE A 82 12.91 -3.21 0.83
N MET A 83 11.76 -2.85 1.45
CA MET A 83 11.73 -1.84 2.52
C MET A 83 12.56 -2.26 3.72
N MET A 84 12.58 -3.55 4.04
CA MET A 84 13.33 -4.14 5.15
C MET A 84 14.08 -5.38 4.69
N GLY A 85 15.40 -5.36 4.81
CA GLY A 85 16.23 -6.54 4.52
C GLY A 85 16.24 -7.00 3.07
N ASN A 86 16.29 -8.32 2.86
CA ASN A 86 16.55 -8.93 1.55
C ASN A 86 15.31 -9.65 0.97
N GLY A 87 14.13 -9.46 1.55
CA GLY A 87 12.91 -10.12 1.12
C GLY A 87 11.66 -9.33 1.46
N LEU A 88 10.54 -9.79 0.94
CA LEU A 88 9.23 -9.18 1.18
C LEU A 88 8.88 -9.20 2.67
N THR A 89 8.48 -8.05 3.19
CA THR A 89 8.11 -7.86 4.60
C THR A 89 6.75 -7.18 4.73
N ILE A 90 6.27 -7.06 5.96
CA ILE A 90 5.03 -6.33 6.25
C ILE A 90 5.08 -4.89 5.74
N ALA A 91 6.23 -4.21 5.84
CA ALA A 91 6.40 -2.84 5.36
C ALA A 91 6.11 -2.72 3.86
N ASP A 92 6.58 -3.67 3.07
CA ASP A 92 6.34 -3.69 1.62
C ASP A 92 4.85 -3.87 1.32
N LEU A 93 4.19 -4.81 2.00
CA LEU A 93 2.77 -5.12 1.80
C LEU A 93 1.86 -3.96 2.19
N ILE A 94 2.21 -3.22 3.26
CA ILE A 94 1.43 -2.06 3.73
C ILE A 94 1.59 -0.86 2.79
N LEU A 95 2.81 -0.59 2.34
CA LEU A 95 3.13 0.64 1.61
C LEU A 95 2.76 0.57 0.12
N VAL A 96 2.93 -0.60 -0.52
CA VAL A 96 2.73 -0.72 -1.97
C VAL A 96 1.34 -0.29 -2.46
N PRO A 97 0.22 -0.55 -1.76
CA PRO A 97 -1.10 -0.10 -2.22
C PRO A 97 -1.22 1.43 -2.32
N PHE A 98 -0.59 2.15 -1.40
CA PHE A 98 -0.62 3.63 -1.36
C PHE A 98 0.32 4.23 -2.40
N VAL A 99 1.54 3.69 -2.55
CA VAL A 99 2.48 4.11 -3.60
C VAL A 99 1.88 3.86 -4.99
N ARG A 100 1.22 2.71 -5.20
CA ARG A 100 0.48 2.42 -6.43
C ARG A 100 -0.67 3.40 -6.68
N GLN A 101 -1.42 3.79 -5.65
CA GLN A 101 -2.46 4.80 -5.80
C GLN A 101 -1.88 6.14 -6.21
N PHE A 102 -0.79 6.56 -5.58
CA PHE A 102 -0.08 7.80 -5.93
C PHE A 102 0.39 7.77 -7.38
N ALA A 103 1.08 6.71 -7.80
CA ALA A 103 1.57 6.53 -9.16
C ALA A 103 0.44 6.60 -10.21
N ASN A 104 -0.73 6.02 -9.90
CA ASN A 104 -1.86 5.97 -10.82
C ASN A 104 -2.71 7.26 -10.84
N THR A 105 -2.45 8.22 -9.96
CA THR A 105 -3.13 9.53 -10.01
C THR A 105 -2.66 10.36 -11.21
N ASP A 106 -1.35 10.34 -11.49
CA ASP A 106 -0.74 10.93 -12.69
C ASP A 106 0.49 10.06 -13.08
N ARG A 107 0.23 9.03 -13.89
CA ARG A 107 1.26 8.05 -14.27
C ARG A 107 2.38 8.68 -15.08
N ASP A 108 2.07 9.58 -16.00
CA ASP A 108 3.05 10.21 -16.87
C ASP A 108 4.01 11.09 -16.06
N TRP A 109 3.49 11.84 -15.12
CA TRP A 109 4.30 12.62 -14.18
C TRP A 109 5.15 11.73 -13.28
N PHE A 110 4.57 10.65 -12.72
CA PHE A 110 5.29 9.71 -11.85
C PHE A 110 6.47 9.06 -12.56
N GLU A 111 6.31 8.67 -13.82
CA GLU A 111 7.40 8.07 -14.60
C GLU A 111 8.58 9.02 -14.88
N GLN A 112 8.37 10.33 -14.80
CA GLN A 112 9.42 11.32 -14.98
C GLN A 112 10.24 11.58 -13.70
N GLN A 113 9.80 11.07 -12.53
CA GLN A 113 10.53 11.29 -11.28
C GLN A 113 11.75 10.38 -11.16
N ASP A 114 12.82 10.89 -10.53
CA ASP A 114 14.06 10.13 -10.31
C ASP A 114 13.99 9.27 -9.03
N ILE A 115 13.10 8.28 -9.05
CA ILE A 115 12.83 7.32 -7.97
C ILE A 115 12.84 5.88 -8.50
N SER A 116 13.92 5.51 -9.17
CA SER A 116 14.06 4.24 -9.89
C SER A 116 13.87 3.01 -8.99
N ASN A 117 14.36 3.05 -7.74
CA ASN A 117 14.22 1.94 -6.80
C ASN A 117 12.74 1.75 -6.37
N VAL A 118 12.00 2.85 -6.11
CA VAL A 118 10.57 2.80 -5.81
C VAL A 118 9.79 2.20 -6.99
N LYS A 119 10.09 2.62 -8.21
CA LYS A 119 9.44 2.09 -9.41
C LYS A 119 9.71 0.59 -9.57
N GLY A 120 10.97 0.18 -9.51
CA GLY A 120 11.36 -1.23 -9.63
C GLY A 120 10.76 -2.11 -8.53
N TRP A 121 10.77 -1.64 -7.29
CA TRP A 121 10.14 -2.30 -6.15
C TRP A 121 8.63 -2.46 -6.34
N MET A 122 7.93 -1.38 -6.67
CA MET A 122 6.49 -1.42 -6.91
C MET A 122 6.15 -2.37 -8.05
N ASP A 123 6.83 -2.26 -9.18
CA ASP A 123 6.58 -3.11 -10.35
C ASP A 123 6.87 -4.59 -10.06
N GLY A 124 7.93 -4.89 -9.30
CA GLY A 124 8.24 -6.25 -8.88
C GLY A 124 7.14 -6.88 -8.04
N ILE A 125 6.57 -6.12 -7.08
CA ILE A 125 5.44 -6.61 -6.28
C ILE A 125 4.18 -6.75 -7.13
N LEU A 126 3.86 -5.79 -7.99
CA LEU A 126 2.66 -5.82 -8.84
C LEU A 126 2.67 -6.96 -9.87
N GLN A 127 3.85 -7.44 -10.26
CA GLN A 127 4.03 -8.58 -11.16
C GLN A 127 4.12 -9.93 -10.43
N SER A 128 4.15 -9.93 -9.09
CA SER A 128 4.23 -11.17 -8.31
C SER A 128 2.93 -11.98 -8.39
N GLU A 129 3.04 -13.31 -8.26
CA GLU A 129 1.88 -14.20 -8.18
C GLU A 129 0.95 -13.83 -7.02
N LEU A 130 1.54 -13.40 -5.88
CA LEU A 130 0.80 -12.93 -4.71
C LEU A 130 -0.14 -11.78 -5.08
N PHE A 131 0.38 -10.75 -5.74
CA PHE A 131 -0.42 -9.61 -6.13
C PHE A 131 -1.45 -9.97 -7.22
N ILE A 132 -1.03 -10.70 -8.26
CA ILE A 132 -1.90 -11.07 -9.38
C ILE A 132 -3.09 -11.90 -8.88
N SER A 133 -2.85 -12.88 -7.99
CA SER A 133 -3.91 -13.71 -7.42
C SER A 133 -4.89 -12.89 -6.56
N SER A 134 -4.38 -11.92 -5.78
CA SER A 134 -5.21 -11.04 -4.94
C SER A 134 -6.11 -10.10 -5.75
N MET A 135 -5.75 -9.80 -7.00
CA MET A 135 -6.53 -8.93 -7.89
C MET A 135 -7.66 -9.64 -8.65
N THR A 136 -7.88 -10.93 -8.39
CA THR A 136 -9.01 -11.67 -8.97
C THR A 136 -10.34 -11.02 -8.54
N LYS A 137 -11.17 -10.67 -9.54
CA LYS A 137 -12.47 -10.08 -9.26
C LYS A 137 -13.48 -11.17 -8.95
N TYR A 138 -14.12 -11.03 -7.81
CA TYR A 138 -15.27 -11.85 -7.43
C TYR A 138 -16.57 -11.11 -7.71
N LYS A 139 -17.63 -11.86 -8.01
CA LYS A 139 -18.99 -11.32 -8.07
C LYS A 139 -19.34 -10.73 -6.70
N GLN A 140 -20.11 -9.63 -6.69
CA GLN A 140 -20.68 -9.15 -5.44
C GLN A 140 -21.59 -10.24 -4.85
N TRP A 141 -21.30 -10.63 -3.61
CA TRP A 141 -22.04 -11.68 -2.93
C TRP A 141 -23.50 -11.28 -2.70
N GLN A 142 -24.42 -12.25 -2.83
CA GLN A 142 -25.82 -12.15 -2.49
C GLN A 142 -26.21 -13.37 -1.63
N ASP A 143 -27.29 -13.24 -0.84
CA ASP A 143 -27.69 -14.26 0.15
C ASP A 143 -27.89 -15.67 -0.42
N ASP A 144 -28.25 -15.79 -1.71
CA ASP A 144 -28.46 -17.06 -2.40
C ASP A 144 -27.26 -17.53 -3.24
N ASP A 145 -26.10 -16.82 -3.17
CA ASP A 145 -24.91 -17.21 -3.92
C ASP A 145 -24.17 -18.39 -3.26
N ASP A 146 -23.57 -19.24 -4.08
CA ASP A 146 -22.63 -20.26 -3.63
C ASP A 146 -21.42 -19.62 -2.94
N LEU A 147 -20.84 -20.33 -1.97
CA LEU A 147 -19.65 -19.86 -1.26
C LEU A 147 -18.47 -19.70 -2.22
N ALA A 148 -17.85 -18.54 -2.20
CA ALA A 148 -16.61 -18.28 -2.89
C ALA A 148 -15.42 -18.54 -1.93
N TYR A 149 -14.49 -19.40 -2.37
CA TYR A 149 -13.27 -19.68 -1.60
C TYR A 149 -12.09 -18.92 -2.21
N PHE A 150 -11.30 -18.32 -1.33
CA PHE A 150 -10.06 -17.62 -1.68
C PHE A 150 -8.90 -18.27 -0.95
N PRO A 151 -7.71 -18.45 -1.57
CA PRO A 151 -7.45 -18.35 -3.03
C PRO A 151 -8.07 -19.53 -3.78
N LYS A 152 -8.22 -19.35 -5.10
CA LYS A 152 -8.68 -20.43 -5.99
C LYS A 152 -7.54 -21.35 -6.33
#